data_89a473064d797382eaad4b999149648c
#
_entry.id   89a473064d797382eaad4b999149648c
#
_cell.length_a   1.000
_cell.length_b   1.000
_cell.length_c   1.000
_cell.angle_alpha   90.00
_cell.angle_beta   90.00
_cell.angle_gamma   90.00
#
_symmetry.space_group_name_H-M   'P 1'
#
loop_
_entity.id
_entity.type
_entity.pdbx_description
1 polymer ?
#
loop_
_entity_poly.entity_id
_entity_poly.type
_entity_poly.pdbx_seq_one_letter_code
_entity_poly.pdbx_strand_id
1 'polypeptide(L)' 'MSAPTRIEHEHYQKLVGRQIIAVYWDELEGQALPILVLSGRDLDGHAATATVLADPEGNGPGHLDHRL' A
#
# COMPACT_ATOMS: atom_id res chain seq x y z
N MET A 1 -14.67 1.50 -18.14
CA MET A 1 -13.91 1.56 -16.90
C MET A 1 -14.81 2.03 -15.76
N SER A 2 -14.90 1.25 -14.69
CA SER A 2 -15.72 1.65 -13.56
C SER A 2 -14.97 2.63 -12.67
N ALA A 3 -15.69 3.60 -12.10
CA ALA A 3 -15.12 4.51 -11.14
C ALA A 3 -14.78 3.76 -9.83
N PRO A 4 -13.79 4.21 -9.07
CA PRO A 4 -13.52 3.61 -7.78
C PRO A 4 -14.69 3.84 -6.82
N THR A 5 -14.86 2.95 -5.87
CA THR A 5 -15.83 3.16 -4.80
C THR A 5 -15.34 4.29 -3.90
N ARG A 6 -16.26 4.84 -3.11
CA ARG A 6 -15.90 5.88 -2.13
C ARG A 6 -14.86 5.37 -1.14
N ILE A 7 -14.98 4.12 -0.70
CA ILE A 7 -14.04 3.51 0.25
C ILE A 7 -12.66 3.39 -0.38
N GLU A 8 -12.58 2.94 -1.64
CA GLU A 8 -11.30 2.86 -2.35
C GLU A 8 -10.65 4.23 -2.51
N HIS A 9 -11.45 5.23 -2.91
CA HIS A 9 -10.95 6.58 -3.06
C HIS A 9 -10.37 7.12 -1.75
N GLU A 10 -11.08 6.96 -0.66
CA GLU A 10 -10.63 7.42 0.65
C GLU A 10 -9.37 6.68 1.11
N HIS A 11 -9.29 5.38 0.82
CA HIS A 11 -8.12 4.57 1.15
C HIS A 11 -6.85 5.13 0.51
N TYR A 12 -6.88 5.40 -0.79
CA TYR A 12 -5.72 5.90 -1.51
C TYR A 12 -5.46 7.37 -1.26
N GLN A 13 -6.50 8.14 -0.98
CA GLN A 13 -6.36 9.57 -0.71
C GLN A 13 -5.51 9.85 0.52
N LYS A 14 -5.47 8.95 1.47
CA LYS A 14 -4.63 9.06 2.66
C LYS A 14 -3.14 9.06 2.36
N LEU A 15 -2.74 8.62 1.18
CA LEU A 15 -1.35 8.61 0.75
C LEU A 15 -0.90 9.95 0.18
N VAL A 16 -1.82 10.84 -0.15
CA VAL A 16 -1.49 12.13 -0.74
C VAL A 16 -0.64 12.97 0.22
N GLY A 17 0.44 13.53 -0.29
CA GLY A 17 1.36 14.34 0.50
C GLY A 17 2.46 13.55 1.19
N ARG A 18 2.43 12.22 1.15
CA ARG A 18 3.49 11.40 1.73
C ARG A 18 4.59 11.16 0.72
N GLN A 19 5.83 11.14 1.20
CA GLN A 19 7.01 10.85 0.37
C GLN A 19 7.44 9.40 0.60
N ILE A 20 7.95 8.77 -0.45
CA ILE A 20 8.57 7.46 -0.35
C ILE A 20 10.03 7.70 0.02
N ILE A 21 10.43 7.25 1.20
CA ILE A 21 11.78 7.48 1.72
C ILE A 21 12.68 6.24 1.66
N ALA A 22 12.09 5.07 1.47
CA ALA A 22 12.83 3.82 1.30
C ALA A 22 11.92 2.77 0.68
N VAL A 23 12.53 1.74 0.12
CA VAL A 23 11.82 0.56 -0.39
C VAL A 23 12.58 -0.66 0.08
N TYR A 24 11.87 -1.66 0.61
CA TYR A 24 12.47 -2.95 0.88
C TYR A 24 11.52 -4.05 0.43
N TRP A 25 12.02 -5.27 0.40
CA TRP A 25 11.27 -6.41 -0.09
C TRP A 25 10.98 -7.37 1.04
N ASP A 26 9.76 -7.86 1.08
CA ASP A 26 9.35 -8.92 1.99
C ASP A 26 8.93 -10.13 1.17
N GLU A 27 9.05 -11.30 1.75
CA GLU A 27 8.64 -12.53 1.09
C GLU A 27 7.40 -13.08 1.78
N LEU A 28 6.35 -13.30 0.99
CA LEU A 28 5.10 -13.87 1.47
C LEU A 28 4.68 -14.96 0.50
N GLU A 29 4.56 -16.18 1.01
CA GLU A 29 4.11 -17.33 0.21
C GLU A 29 4.90 -17.52 -1.09
N GLY A 30 6.21 -17.33 -1.02
CA GLY A 30 7.10 -17.48 -2.16
C GLY A 30 7.11 -16.31 -3.13
N GLN A 31 6.42 -15.22 -2.81
CA GLN A 31 6.42 -14.02 -3.64
C GLN A 31 7.15 -12.89 -2.93
N ALA A 32 7.99 -12.16 -3.66
CA ALA A 32 8.61 -10.96 -3.16
C ALA A 32 7.63 -9.79 -3.32
N LEU A 33 7.33 -9.12 -2.23
CA LEU A 33 6.43 -7.98 -2.22
C LEU A 33 7.21 -6.71 -1.88
N PRO A 34 7.09 -5.65 -2.68
CA PRO A 34 7.73 -4.39 -2.35
C PRO A 34 6.99 -3.69 -1.22
N ILE A 35 7.74 -3.22 -0.23
CA ILE A 35 7.19 -2.43 0.86
C ILE A 35 7.81 -1.04 0.76
N LEU A 36 6.94 -0.05 0.62
CA LEU A 36 7.34 1.34 0.52
C LEU A 36 7.31 1.95 1.92
N VAL A 37 8.43 2.51 2.35
CA VAL A 37 8.47 3.26 3.61
C VAL A 37 8.15 4.72 3.29
N LEU A 38 7.14 5.23 3.95
CA LEU A 38 6.60 6.56 3.70
C LEU A 38 7.01 7.53 4.80
N SER A 39 6.97 8.82 4.49
CA SER A 39 7.18 9.87 5.47
C SER A 39 6.07 9.83 6.52
N GLY A 40 6.40 10.20 7.76
CA GLY A 40 5.44 10.20 8.85
C GLY A 40 5.38 8.88 9.59
N ARG A 41 4.41 8.76 10.48
CA ARG A 41 4.25 7.58 11.33
C ARG A 41 2.83 7.08 11.24
N ASP A 42 2.66 5.78 11.53
CA ASP A 42 1.35 5.17 11.65
C ASP A 42 0.74 5.44 13.05
N LEU A 43 -0.43 4.87 13.29
CA LEU A 43 -1.13 5.07 14.56
C LEU A 43 -0.40 4.47 15.77
N ASP A 44 0.48 3.51 15.54
CA ASP A 44 1.27 2.86 16.59
C ASP A 44 2.62 3.54 16.82
N GLY A 45 2.92 4.60 16.10
CA GLY A 45 4.18 5.33 16.21
C GLY A 45 5.33 4.74 15.39
N HIS A 46 5.06 3.73 14.56
CA HIS A 46 6.05 3.17 13.65
C HIS A 46 6.05 3.95 12.35
N ALA A 47 7.08 3.76 11.52
CA ALA A 47 7.13 4.39 10.21
C ALA A 47 5.91 3.96 9.38
N ALA A 48 5.29 4.91 8.70
CA ALA A 48 4.19 4.62 7.80
C ALA A 48 4.70 3.77 6.63
N THR A 49 3.94 2.78 6.22
CA THR A 49 4.32 1.86 5.15
C THR A 49 3.17 1.63 4.18
N ALA A 50 3.52 1.22 2.96
CA ALA A 50 2.55 0.78 1.97
C ALA A 50 3.12 -0.46 1.27
N THR A 51 2.30 -1.50 1.16
CA THR A 51 2.69 -2.76 0.54
C THR A 51 1.85 -2.98 -0.70
N VAL A 52 2.50 -3.32 -1.82
CA VAL A 52 1.80 -3.64 -3.05
C VAL A 52 1.41 -5.12 -3.01
N LEU A 53 0.12 -5.39 -3.02
CA LEU A 53 -0.43 -6.74 -2.97
C LEU A 53 -1.00 -7.12 -4.32
N ALA A 54 -0.77 -8.38 -4.72
CA ALA A 54 -1.37 -8.92 -5.93
C ALA A 54 -2.85 -9.23 -5.70
N ASP A 55 -3.64 -9.18 -6.78
CA ASP A 55 -5.01 -9.65 -6.72
C ASP A 55 -4.99 -11.19 -6.55
N PRO A 56 -5.56 -11.73 -5.47
CA PRO A 56 -5.52 -13.17 -5.21
C PRO A 56 -6.26 -14.00 -6.26
N GLU A 57 -7.20 -13.41 -6.96
CA GLU A 57 -7.98 -14.11 -7.99
C GLU A 57 -7.41 -13.92 -9.40
N GLY A 58 -6.44 -13.02 -9.57
CA GLY A 58 -5.83 -12.74 -10.86
C GLY A 58 -6.74 -12.05 -11.86
N ASN A 59 -7.84 -11.46 -11.40
CA ASN A 59 -8.85 -10.85 -12.25
C ASN A 59 -8.65 -9.35 -12.47
N GLY A 60 -7.57 -8.79 -11.96
CA GLY A 60 -7.30 -7.37 -12.10
C GLY A 60 -5.98 -6.99 -11.47
N PRO A 61 -5.68 -5.70 -11.40
CA PRO A 61 -4.48 -5.25 -10.72
C PRO A 61 -4.59 -5.54 -9.22
N GLY A 62 -3.47 -5.67 -8.56
CA GLY A 62 -3.45 -5.76 -7.11
C GLY A 62 -3.92 -4.46 -6.45
N HIS A 63 -3.71 -4.35 -5.18
CA HIS A 63 -4.02 -3.13 -4.46
C HIS A 63 -2.88 -2.76 -3.52
N LEU A 64 -2.89 -1.52 -3.08
CA LEU A 64 -1.90 -0.99 -2.16
C LEU A 64 -2.49 -1.01 -0.76
N ASP A 65 -1.93 -1.84 0.11
CA ASP A 65 -2.27 -1.85 1.53
C ASP A 65 -1.33 -0.89 2.25
N HIS A 66 -1.86 -0.08 3.15
CA HIS A 66 -1.02 0.88 3.85
C HIS A 66 -1.32 0.89 5.35
N ARG A 67 -0.29 1.26 6.11
CA ARG A 67 -0.36 1.54 7.54
C ARG A 67 0.12 2.96 7.77
N LEU A 68 -0.82 3.80 8.07
CA LEU A 68 -0.58 5.23 8.26
C LEU A 68 -0.89 5.67 9.67
#